data_afdbfaaa125b150a0951b23d80269ef2
#
_entry.id   afdbfaaa125b150a0951b23d80269ef2
#
_cell.length_a   1.000
_cell.length_b   1.000
_cell.length_c   1.000
_cell.angle_alpha   90.00
_cell.angle_beta   90.00
_cell.angle_gamma   90.00
#
_symmetry.space_group_name_H-M   'P 1'
#
loop_
_entity.id
_entity.type
_entity.pdbx_description
1 polymer ?
#
loop_
_entity_poly.entity_id
_entity_poly.type
_entity_poly.pdbx_seq_one_letter_code
_entity_poly.pdbx_strand_id
1 'polypeptide(L)'
;MPDAAARAYARRLHRFLVLYVLGVLGFLATMAWAESRGLSRHWIGPIFLFLTVMVYAGIGVYGRTTDPEEYYVAGRRIPPVYNGMAAAADWMSAASFISLSGALYLQGFSGLPAQAGGLAYLLGWTGGFVLVAMLIAPHLRAMNLYTIPDFFQVRF
;
A
#
# COMPACT_ATOMS: atom_id res chain seq x y z
N MET A 1 -25.60 -12.35 -0.94
CA MET A 1 -25.72 -10.91 -1.29
C MET A 1 -25.00 -10.12 -0.19
N PRO A 2 -24.13 -9.15 -0.49
CA PRO A 2 -23.49 -8.38 0.56
C PRO A 2 -24.53 -7.58 1.34
N ASP A 3 -24.46 -7.69 2.69
CA ASP A 3 -25.35 -7.00 3.62
C ASP A 3 -25.38 -5.48 3.39
N ALA A 4 -26.48 -4.84 3.75
CA ALA A 4 -26.64 -3.39 3.65
C ALA A 4 -25.52 -2.64 4.40
N ALA A 5 -25.05 -3.20 5.52
CA ALA A 5 -23.92 -2.71 6.30
C ALA A 5 -22.59 -2.75 5.52
N ALA A 6 -22.30 -3.84 4.82
CA ALA A 6 -21.09 -3.96 3.99
C ALA A 6 -21.08 -2.95 2.85
N ARG A 7 -22.23 -2.71 2.21
CA ARG A 7 -22.37 -1.68 1.17
C ARG A 7 -22.20 -0.26 1.72
N ALA A 8 -22.73 0.01 2.90
CA ALA A 8 -22.56 1.31 3.56
C ALA A 8 -21.09 1.57 3.93
N TYR A 9 -20.40 0.55 4.44
CA TYR A 9 -18.98 0.62 4.74
C TYR A 9 -18.12 0.87 3.48
N ALA A 10 -18.37 0.12 2.40
CA ALA A 10 -17.67 0.30 1.13
C ALA A 10 -17.89 1.71 0.54
N ARG A 11 -19.12 2.26 0.61
CA ARG A 11 -19.40 3.64 0.18
C ARG A 11 -18.66 4.69 1.02
N ARG A 12 -18.57 4.48 2.33
CA ARG A 12 -17.80 5.35 3.22
C ARG A 12 -16.33 5.34 2.85
N LEU A 13 -15.76 4.16 2.64
CA LEU A 13 -14.36 3.98 2.26
C LEU A 13 -14.06 4.65 0.91
N HIS A 14 -14.97 4.49 -0.06
CA HIS A 14 -14.85 5.15 -1.37
C HIS A 14 -14.86 6.67 -1.26
N ARG A 15 -15.73 7.24 -0.42
CA ARG A 15 -15.75 8.69 -0.17
C ARG A 15 -14.43 9.19 0.42
N PHE A 16 -13.85 8.47 1.39
CA PHE A 16 -12.55 8.82 1.95
C PHE A 16 -11.44 8.76 0.90
N LEU A 17 -11.43 7.71 0.05
CA LEU A 17 -10.47 7.60 -1.04
C LEU A 17 -10.59 8.79 -2.02
N VAL A 18 -11.79 9.11 -2.44
CA VAL A 18 -12.03 10.24 -3.36
C VAL A 18 -11.59 11.57 -2.73
N LEU A 19 -11.93 11.81 -1.46
CA LEU A 19 -11.51 13.02 -0.75
C LEU A 19 -9.99 13.08 -0.60
N TYR A 20 -9.33 11.96 -0.31
CA TYR A 20 -7.89 11.88 -0.25
C TYR A 20 -7.23 12.20 -1.61
N VAL A 21 -7.70 11.58 -2.69
CA VAL A 21 -7.19 11.83 -4.05
C VAL A 21 -7.39 13.29 -4.45
N LEU A 22 -8.58 13.85 -4.21
CA LEU A 22 -8.85 15.27 -4.49
C LEU A 22 -7.97 16.19 -3.63
N GLY A 23 -7.75 15.85 -2.37
CA GLY A 23 -6.84 16.58 -1.49
C GLY A 23 -5.40 16.58 -2.00
N VAL A 24 -4.90 15.42 -2.42
CA VAL A 24 -3.55 15.30 -3.01
C VAL A 24 -3.44 16.10 -4.31
N LEU A 25 -4.41 15.98 -5.22
CA LEU A 25 -4.42 16.74 -6.47
C LEU A 25 -4.51 18.25 -6.23
N GLY A 26 -5.35 18.68 -5.29
CA GLY A 26 -5.44 20.09 -4.87
C GLY A 26 -4.13 20.58 -4.28
N PHE A 27 -3.48 19.79 -3.45
CA PHE A 27 -2.17 20.14 -2.90
C PHE A 27 -1.10 20.24 -3.99
N LEU A 28 -1.04 19.31 -4.94
CA LEU A 28 -0.12 19.38 -6.07
C LEU A 28 -0.35 20.63 -6.92
N ALA A 29 -1.61 20.98 -7.19
CA ALA A 29 -1.96 22.19 -7.93
C ALA A 29 -1.55 23.45 -7.18
N THR A 30 -1.76 23.50 -5.85
CA THR A 30 -1.33 24.65 -5.03
C THR A 30 0.19 24.78 -4.97
N MET A 31 0.94 23.69 -4.93
CA MET A 31 2.40 23.73 -4.95
C MET A 31 2.92 24.19 -6.32
N ALA A 32 2.34 23.71 -7.42
CA ALA A 32 2.68 24.17 -8.77
C ALA A 32 2.39 25.67 -8.95
N TRP A 33 1.25 26.12 -8.43
CA TRP A 33 0.90 27.54 -8.45
C TRP A 33 1.86 28.37 -7.59
N ALA A 34 2.21 27.91 -6.39
CA ALA A 34 3.15 28.62 -5.51
C ALA A 34 4.56 28.69 -6.13
N GLU A 35 5.03 27.64 -6.81
CA GLU A 35 6.28 27.64 -7.57
C GLU A 35 6.23 28.71 -8.68
N SER A 36 5.12 28.79 -9.42
CA SER A 36 4.94 29.82 -10.47
C SER A 36 4.92 31.27 -9.92
N ARG A 37 4.61 31.42 -8.63
CA ARG A 37 4.63 32.73 -7.91
C ARG A 37 5.96 33.03 -7.23
N GLY A 38 6.99 32.19 -7.42
CA GLY A 38 8.33 32.43 -6.92
C GLY A 38 8.70 31.67 -5.64
N LEU A 39 7.91 30.67 -5.22
CA LEU A 39 8.31 29.77 -4.13
C LEU A 39 9.59 29.04 -4.55
N SER A 40 10.65 29.15 -3.75
CA SER A 40 11.91 28.46 -4.03
C SER A 40 11.70 26.95 -3.94
N ARG A 41 12.25 26.21 -4.92
CA ARG A 41 12.24 24.73 -4.94
C ARG A 41 12.81 24.08 -3.69
N HIS A 42 13.69 24.79 -2.97
CA HIS A 42 14.23 24.33 -1.70
C HIS A 42 13.15 24.06 -0.64
N TRP A 43 12.04 24.81 -0.65
CA TRP A 43 10.94 24.66 0.31
C TRP A 43 9.91 23.58 -0.09
N ILE A 44 9.83 23.23 -1.37
CA ILE A 44 8.84 22.28 -1.86
C ILE A 44 9.00 20.91 -1.17
N GLY A 45 10.22 20.37 -1.12
CA GLY A 45 10.51 19.10 -0.47
C GLY A 45 10.11 19.04 1.02
N PRO A 46 10.57 19.99 1.86
CA PRO A 46 10.15 20.05 3.27
C PRO A 46 8.64 20.19 3.47
N ILE A 47 7.94 20.98 2.65
CA ILE A 47 6.48 21.11 2.73
C ILE A 47 5.79 19.78 2.42
N PHE A 48 6.22 19.09 1.36
CA PHE A 48 5.71 17.75 1.04
C PHE A 48 5.92 16.76 2.18
N LEU A 49 7.14 16.71 2.71
CA LEU A 49 7.47 15.82 3.81
C LEU A 49 6.61 16.09 5.04
N PHE A 50 6.52 17.36 5.44
CA PHE A 50 5.73 17.77 6.61
C PHE A 50 4.25 17.42 6.44
N LEU A 51 3.66 17.74 5.28
CA LEU A 51 2.25 17.43 5.01
C LEU A 51 2.01 15.92 5.00
N THR A 52 2.88 15.15 4.36
CA THR A 52 2.78 13.69 4.31
C THR A 52 2.81 13.09 5.72
N VAL A 53 3.75 13.53 6.57
CA VAL A 53 3.83 13.08 7.96
C VAL A 53 2.57 13.45 8.73
N MET A 54 2.06 14.68 8.57
CA MET A 54 0.83 15.11 9.23
C MET A 54 -0.40 14.32 8.81
N VAL A 55 -0.52 14.02 7.51
CA VAL A 55 -1.63 13.20 6.99
C VAL A 55 -1.56 11.79 7.57
N TYR A 56 -0.39 11.13 7.55
CA TYR A 56 -0.24 9.79 8.10
C TYR A 56 -0.45 9.76 9.62
N ALA A 57 0.08 10.73 10.35
CA ALA A 57 -0.18 10.86 11.78
C ALA A 57 -1.68 11.04 12.07
N GLY A 58 -2.36 11.89 11.30
CA GLY A 58 -3.81 12.10 11.42
C GLY A 58 -4.61 10.82 11.14
N ILE A 59 -4.26 10.07 10.10
CA ILE A 59 -4.88 8.78 9.79
C ILE A 59 -4.63 7.79 10.94
N GLY A 60 -3.40 7.71 11.45
CA GLY A 60 -3.04 6.84 12.58
C GLY A 60 -3.83 7.15 13.85
N VAL A 61 -3.97 8.43 14.19
CA VAL A 61 -4.78 8.86 15.35
C VAL A 61 -6.27 8.54 15.14
N TYR A 62 -6.79 8.79 13.94
CA TYR A 62 -8.20 8.52 13.61
C TYR A 62 -8.52 7.01 13.60
N GLY A 63 -7.60 6.18 13.07
CA GLY A 63 -7.74 4.73 12.99
C GLY A 63 -7.39 3.97 14.27
N ARG A 64 -7.09 4.69 15.38
CA ARG A 64 -6.70 4.07 16.64
C ARG A 64 -7.83 3.22 17.21
N THR A 65 -7.53 1.97 17.51
CA THR A 65 -8.45 1.02 18.14
C THR A 65 -7.74 0.22 19.25
N THR A 66 -8.51 -0.27 20.20
CA THR A 66 -8.05 -1.19 21.26
C THR A 66 -8.54 -2.61 21.03
N ASP A 67 -9.35 -2.82 20.00
CA ASP A 67 -9.86 -4.14 19.64
C ASP A 67 -8.82 -4.88 18.77
N PRO A 68 -8.34 -6.06 19.20
CA PRO A 68 -7.36 -6.84 18.42
C PRO A 68 -7.85 -7.22 17.03
N GLU A 69 -9.12 -7.56 16.85
CA GLU A 69 -9.67 -7.92 15.56
C GLU A 69 -9.68 -6.73 14.58
N GLU A 70 -10.05 -5.55 15.09
CA GLU A 70 -9.96 -4.32 14.29
C GLU A 70 -8.50 -3.95 13.99
N TYR A 71 -7.60 -4.12 14.94
CA TYR A 71 -6.18 -3.77 14.79
C TYR A 71 -5.45 -4.64 13.76
N TYR A 72 -5.57 -5.99 13.88
CA TYR A 72 -4.81 -6.91 13.04
C TYR A 72 -5.46 -7.18 11.69
N VAL A 73 -6.78 -7.25 11.62
CA VAL A 73 -7.49 -7.70 10.41
C VAL A 73 -8.63 -6.78 9.98
N ALA A 74 -8.73 -5.59 10.57
CA ALA A 74 -9.76 -4.58 10.29
C ALA A 74 -11.18 -5.16 10.32
N GLY A 75 -11.46 -6.03 11.31
CA GLY A 75 -12.73 -6.73 11.44
C GLY A 75 -13.09 -7.62 10.24
N ARG A 76 -12.13 -7.96 9.38
CA ARG A 76 -12.30 -8.75 8.13
C ARG A 76 -13.36 -8.20 7.18
N ARG A 77 -13.63 -6.88 7.24
CA ARG A 77 -14.70 -6.20 6.48
C ARG A 77 -14.21 -5.43 5.27
N ILE A 78 -12.89 -5.37 5.05
CA ILE A 78 -12.30 -4.60 3.95
C ILE A 78 -12.67 -5.26 2.62
N PRO A 79 -13.25 -4.51 1.66
CA PRO A 79 -13.49 -5.01 0.31
C PRO A 79 -12.18 -5.43 -0.39
N PRO A 80 -12.20 -6.49 -1.24
CA PRO A 80 -10.98 -7.04 -1.86
C PRO A 80 -10.11 -6.01 -2.59
N VAL A 81 -10.74 -5.05 -3.28
CA VAL A 81 -10.01 -3.99 -4.01
C VAL A 81 -9.15 -3.14 -3.06
N TYR A 82 -9.71 -2.70 -1.93
CA TYR A 82 -8.96 -1.89 -0.95
C TYR A 82 -7.90 -2.71 -0.21
N ASN A 83 -8.16 -3.99 0.03
CA ASN A 83 -7.15 -4.89 0.59
C ASN A 83 -5.98 -5.09 -0.38
N GLY A 84 -6.27 -5.25 -1.68
CA GLY A 84 -5.24 -5.30 -2.71
C GLY A 84 -4.43 -4.01 -2.81
N MET A 85 -5.08 -2.84 -2.71
CA MET A 85 -4.40 -1.54 -2.68
C MET A 85 -3.49 -1.39 -1.46
N ALA A 86 -3.93 -1.85 -0.27
CA ALA A 86 -3.11 -1.84 0.94
C ALA A 86 -1.89 -2.75 0.79
N ALA A 87 -2.07 -3.99 0.31
CA ALA A 87 -0.96 -4.90 0.06
C ALA A 87 0.02 -4.35 -0.98
N ALA A 88 -0.48 -3.70 -2.04
CA ALA A 88 0.37 -3.03 -3.02
C ALA A 88 1.15 -1.86 -2.40
N ALA A 89 0.51 -1.07 -1.53
CA ALA A 89 1.16 0.05 -0.84
C ALA A 89 2.27 -0.41 0.11
N ASP A 90 2.06 -1.51 0.83
CA ASP A 90 3.09 -2.10 1.70
C ASP A 90 4.33 -2.55 0.89
N TRP A 91 4.10 -2.98 -0.34
CA TRP A 91 5.18 -3.40 -1.24
C TRP A 91 5.91 -2.21 -1.89
N MET A 92 5.26 -1.05 -2.01
CA MET A 92 5.81 0.16 -2.61
C MET A 92 6.85 0.80 -1.67
N SER A 93 8.11 0.53 -1.92
CA SER A 93 9.25 1.12 -1.22
C SER A 93 10.19 1.84 -2.18
N ALA A 94 11.17 2.57 -1.65
CA ALA A 94 12.25 3.13 -2.45
C ALA A 94 13.02 2.04 -3.22
N ALA A 95 13.18 0.84 -2.61
CA ALA A 95 13.79 -0.31 -3.27
C ALA A 95 12.99 -0.78 -4.49
N SER A 96 11.68 -0.87 -4.38
CA SER A 96 10.83 -1.29 -5.51
C SER A 96 10.75 -0.22 -6.61
N PHE A 97 10.53 1.04 -6.23
CA PHE A 97 10.30 2.10 -7.20
C PHE A 97 11.57 2.66 -7.81
N ILE A 98 12.58 2.95 -7.00
CA ILE A 98 13.80 3.61 -7.46
C ILE A 98 14.82 2.56 -7.90
N SER A 99 15.16 1.62 -7.03
CA SER A 99 16.24 0.66 -7.30
C SER A 99 15.87 -0.33 -8.40
N LEU A 100 14.64 -0.90 -8.37
CA LEU A 100 14.20 -1.83 -9.41
C LEU A 100 14.01 -1.13 -10.75
N SER A 101 13.41 0.07 -10.76
CA SER A 101 13.27 0.87 -11.99
C SER A 101 14.63 1.25 -12.57
N GLY A 102 15.58 1.63 -11.71
CA GLY A 102 16.97 1.90 -12.10
C GLY A 102 17.67 0.66 -12.65
N ALA A 103 17.51 -0.49 -12.01
CA ALA A 103 18.06 -1.75 -12.49
C ALA A 103 17.48 -2.16 -13.85
N LEU A 104 16.16 -2.01 -14.04
CA LEU A 104 15.50 -2.24 -15.34
C LEU A 104 16.03 -1.31 -16.42
N TYR A 105 16.24 -0.04 -16.10
CA TYR A 105 16.77 0.94 -17.02
C TYR A 105 18.22 0.64 -17.43
N LEU A 106 19.09 0.28 -16.47
CA LEU A 106 20.51 0.07 -16.69
C LEU A 106 20.84 -1.32 -17.29
N GLN A 107 20.15 -2.36 -16.83
CA GLN A 107 20.43 -3.75 -17.17
C GLN A 107 19.47 -4.32 -18.23
N GLY A 108 18.37 -3.63 -18.51
CA GLY A 108 17.32 -4.10 -19.39
C GLY A 108 16.52 -5.28 -18.82
N PHE A 109 15.61 -5.81 -19.63
CA PHE A 109 14.76 -6.93 -19.24
C PHE A 109 15.54 -8.26 -19.19
N SER A 110 16.46 -8.45 -20.12
CA SER A 110 17.20 -9.72 -20.27
C SER A 110 18.39 -9.86 -19.33
N GLY A 111 18.88 -8.74 -18.79
CA GLY A 111 20.10 -8.72 -17.97
C GLY A 111 21.39 -8.71 -18.78
N LEU A 112 22.50 -8.68 -18.07
CA LEU A 112 23.85 -8.80 -18.61
C LEU A 112 24.33 -10.26 -18.50
N PRO A 113 25.36 -10.68 -19.24
CA PRO A 113 25.99 -11.97 -19.04
C PRO A 113 26.35 -12.16 -17.55
N ALA A 114 25.89 -13.24 -16.94
CA ALA A 114 26.04 -13.58 -15.50
C ALA A 114 25.21 -12.74 -14.50
N GLN A 115 24.29 -11.88 -14.95
CA GLN A 115 23.36 -11.15 -14.06
C GLN A 115 21.92 -11.32 -14.52
N ALA A 116 21.04 -11.63 -13.57
CA ALA A 116 19.60 -11.71 -13.84
C ALA A 116 19.07 -10.34 -14.27
N GLY A 117 18.31 -10.28 -15.36
CA GLY A 117 17.65 -9.07 -15.82
C GLY A 117 16.45 -8.68 -14.97
N GLY A 118 15.98 -7.45 -15.16
CA GLY A 118 14.84 -6.92 -14.45
C GLY A 118 13.55 -7.75 -14.58
N LEU A 119 13.38 -8.46 -15.70
CA LEU A 119 12.25 -9.37 -15.91
C LEU A 119 12.22 -10.51 -14.89
N ALA A 120 13.37 -11.06 -14.51
CA ALA A 120 13.46 -12.13 -13.51
C ALA A 120 12.94 -11.65 -12.14
N TYR A 121 13.28 -10.42 -11.75
CA TYR A 121 12.77 -9.81 -10.52
C TYR A 121 11.26 -9.56 -10.58
N LEU A 122 10.76 -8.98 -11.68
CA LEU A 122 9.33 -8.74 -11.87
C LEU A 122 8.51 -10.03 -11.80
N LEU A 123 8.92 -11.05 -12.54
CA LEU A 123 8.22 -12.35 -12.58
C LEU A 123 8.33 -13.08 -11.24
N GLY A 124 9.50 -13.08 -10.62
CA GLY A 124 9.71 -13.73 -9.33
C GLY A 124 8.86 -13.13 -8.22
N TRP A 125 8.84 -11.82 -8.11
CA TRP A 125 8.04 -11.14 -7.09
C TRP A 125 6.55 -11.23 -7.35
N THR A 126 6.11 -10.89 -8.55
CA THR A 126 4.68 -10.98 -8.91
C THR A 126 4.18 -12.41 -8.82
N GLY A 127 4.95 -13.37 -9.34
CA GLY A 127 4.62 -14.79 -9.27
C GLY A 127 4.57 -15.30 -7.83
N GLY A 128 5.51 -14.87 -6.98
CA GLY A 128 5.53 -15.20 -5.56
C GLY A 128 4.27 -14.73 -4.83
N PHE A 129 3.84 -13.49 -5.04
CA PHE A 129 2.59 -12.98 -4.46
C PHE A 129 1.36 -13.74 -4.95
N VAL A 130 1.29 -14.06 -6.25
CA VAL A 130 0.19 -14.85 -6.82
C VAL A 130 0.16 -16.25 -6.21
N LEU A 131 1.31 -16.93 -6.10
CA LEU A 131 1.39 -18.25 -5.48
C LEU A 131 0.97 -18.24 -4.02
N VAL A 132 1.43 -17.26 -3.23
CA VAL A 132 1.00 -17.10 -1.83
C VAL A 132 -0.49 -16.84 -1.74
N ALA A 133 -1.04 -15.97 -2.58
CA ALA A 133 -2.47 -15.65 -2.57
C ALA A 133 -3.35 -16.86 -2.95
N MET A 134 -2.90 -17.69 -3.88
CA MET A 134 -3.69 -18.83 -4.36
C MET A 134 -3.50 -20.09 -3.51
N LEU A 135 -2.29 -20.38 -3.05
CA LEU A 135 -1.97 -21.65 -2.41
C LEU A 135 -1.95 -21.58 -0.88
N ILE A 136 -1.46 -20.48 -0.30
CA ILE A 136 -1.21 -20.38 1.15
C ILE A 136 -2.30 -19.58 1.85
N ALA A 137 -2.65 -18.42 1.33
CA ALA A 137 -3.57 -17.50 2.00
C ALA A 137 -4.95 -18.10 2.30
N PRO A 138 -5.58 -18.91 1.43
CA PRO A 138 -6.86 -19.55 1.74
C PRO A 138 -6.79 -20.46 2.97
N HIS A 139 -5.70 -21.23 3.11
CA HIS A 139 -5.50 -22.14 4.23
C HIS A 139 -5.29 -21.39 5.55
N LEU A 140 -4.43 -20.36 5.53
CA LEU A 140 -4.21 -19.50 6.71
C LEU A 140 -5.49 -18.77 7.13
N ARG A 141 -6.26 -18.29 6.15
CA ARG A 141 -7.54 -17.61 6.42
C ARG A 141 -8.58 -18.54 7.06
N ALA A 142 -8.62 -19.82 6.65
CA ALA A 142 -9.53 -20.80 7.21
C ALA A 142 -9.26 -21.08 8.71
N MET A 143 -8.03 -20.88 9.16
CA MET A 143 -7.63 -21.07 10.56
C MET A 143 -8.02 -19.90 11.47
N ASN A 144 -8.54 -18.80 10.92
CA ASN A 144 -8.97 -17.59 11.66
C ASN A 144 -7.91 -16.93 12.54
N LEU A 145 -6.64 -17.10 12.22
CA LEU A 145 -5.51 -16.55 12.97
C LEU A 145 -5.29 -15.07 12.62
N TYR A 146 -4.69 -14.32 13.54
CA TYR A 146 -4.36 -12.91 13.35
C TYR A 146 -2.91 -12.71 12.90
N THR A 147 -2.00 -13.54 13.38
CA THR A 147 -0.57 -13.40 13.14
C THR A 147 0.08 -14.71 12.74
N ILE A 148 1.27 -14.63 12.14
CA ILE A 148 2.07 -15.83 11.83
C ILE A 148 2.54 -16.56 13.10
N PRO A 149 2.94 -15.90 14.20
CA PRO A 149 3.18 -16.58 15.48
C PRO A 149 2.01 -17.42 15.96
N ASP A 150 0.76 -16.94 15.83
CA ASP A 150 -0.43 -17.73 16.23
C ASP A 150 -0.52 -19.04 15.43
N PHE A 151 -0.14 -19.01 14.14
CA PHE A 151 -0.08 -20.22 13.33
C PHE A 151 0.87 -21.26 13.92
N PHE A 152 2.05 -20.84 14.34
CA PHE A 152 3.03 -21.76 14.94
C PHE A 152 2.54 -22.30 16.29
N GLN A 153 1.89 -21.48 17.12
CA GLN A 153 1.31 -21.93 18.39
C GLN A 153 0.19 -22.97 18.22
N VAL A 154 -0.61 -22.84 17.17
CA VAL A 154 -1.70 -23.80 16.89
C VAL A 154 -1.16 -25.07 16.24
N ARG A 155 -0.06 -24.96 15.47
CA ARG A 155 0.48 -26.07 14.70
C ARG A 155 1.46 -26.95 15.49
N PHE A 156 2.21 -26.37 16.42
CA PHE A 156 3.27 -27.01 17.19
C PHE A 156 3.07 -26.85 18.69
#